data_6c0373f24e44416ea452805cf37bd93c
#
_entry.id   6c0373f24e44416ea452805cf37bd93c
#
_cell.length_a   1.000
_cell.length_b   1.000
_cell.length_c   1.000
_cell.angle_alpha   90.00
_cell.angle_beta   90.00
_cell.angle_gamma   90.00
#
_symmetry.space_group_name_H-M   'P 1'
#
loop_
_entity.id
_entity.type
_entity.pdbx_description
1 polymer ?
#
loop_
_entity_poly.entity_id
_entity_poly.type
_entity_poly.pdbx_seq_one_letter_code
_entity_poly.pdbx_strand_id
1 'polypeptide(L)'
;MKRLLSMLFALVLALGLLPASAFAAASEEEALGEINIFNGGYRMNYLAMNGQVQSQNYVYYLFDGNKEIPAYCVSPNLYGVQKVVGEGESVRYLAEEKSSDPKVVGIVASGYPTRSLSELGLENKYQGFYATKMALWSYLISDWDINRLTVNPNLSGAEAERAKKILAAARDIYAQGTAWNDMKSPEVTCTPDRDTAYEITIDGKQYKQQEFTVWSKTWVNNYAIHIAFTDPASVPAGTRI
;
A
#
# COMPACT_ATOMS: atom_id res chain seq x y z
N MET A 1 9.32 0.92 34.70
CA MET A 1 9.82 0.08 33.62
C MET A 1 8.77 0.15 32.49
N LYS A 2 8.98 1.05 31.52
CA LYS A 2 8.11 1.19 30.37
C LYS A 2 8.46 0.06 29.40
N ARG A 3 7.59 -0.93 29.29
CA ARG A 3 7.70 -1.94 28.22
C ARG A 3 7.32 -1.25 26.92
N LEU A 4 8.33 -0.94 26.13
CA LEU A 4 8.19 -0.63 24.73
C LEU A 4 7.60 -1.88 24.04
N LEU A 5 6.32 -1.84 23.77
CA LEU A 5 5.67 -2.83 22.92
C LEU A 5 6.02 -2.44 21.49
N SER A 6 7.14 -2.97 20.98
CA SER A 6 7.42 -2.91 19.54
C SER A 6 6.37 -3.75 18.84
N MET A 7 5.33 -3.11 18.35
CA MET A 7 4.47 -3.73 17.36
C MET A 7 5.18 -3.64 16.02
N LEU A 8 5.61 -4.78 15.52
CA LEU A 8 6.11 -4.94 14.16
C LEU A 8 4.93 -4.74 13.21
N PHE A 9 4.61 -3.51 12.89
CA PHE A 9 3.82 -3.20 11.71
C PHE A 9 4.81 -3.10 10.55
N ALA A 10 5.01 -4.22 9.86
CA ALA A 10 5.44 -4.09 8.48
C ALA A 10 4.29 -3.37 7.78
N LEU A 11 4.37 -2.07 7.73
CA LEU A 11 3.57 -1.26 6.86
C LEU A 11 4.02 -1.65 5.47
N VAL A 12 3.33 -2.62 4.86
CA VAL A 12 3.43 -2.81 3.43
C VAL A 12 2.72 -1.62 2.83
N LEU A 13 3.38 -0.48 2.92
CA LEU A 13 3.25 0.51 1.90
C LEU A 13 3.48 -0.26 0.61
N ALA A 14 2.64 -0.10 -0.38
CA ALA A 14 3.04 -0.32 -1.76
C ALA A 14 4.13 0.72 -2.03
N LEU A 15 5.26 0.54 -1.35
CA LEU A 15 6.47 1.32 -1.53
C LEU A 15 6.94 0.97 -2.91
N GLY A 16 6.95 1.96 -3.72
CA GLY A 16 7.37 1.88 -5.10
C GLY A 16 8.53 0.92 -5.19
N LEU A 17 8.34 -0.08 -5.99
CA LEU A 17 9.33 -1.06 -6.35
C LEU A 17 10.46 -0.32 -7.08
N LEU A 18 11.31 0.36 -6.32
CA LEU A 18 12.52 0.95 -6.87
C LEU A 18 13.51 -0.17 -7.10
N PRO A 19 14.18 -0.22 -8.26
CA PRO A 19 15.22 -1.21 -8.51
C PRO A 19 16.27 -1.12 -7.42
N ALA A 20 16.78 -2.27 -6.97
CA ALA A 20 17.79 -2.36 -5.90
C ALA A 20 19.04 -1.49 -6.15
N SER A 21 19.31 -1.13 -7.41
CA SER A 21 20.38 -0.22 -7.79
C SER A 21 20.15 1.25 -7.39
N ALA A 22 18.92 1.66 -7.10
CA ALA A 22 18.63 3.01 -6.63
C ALA A 22 18.93 3.21 -5.12
N PHE A 23 19.16 2.12 -4.38
CA PHE A 23 19.43 2.18 -2.93
C PHE A 23 20.93 2.10 -2.58
N ALA A 24 21.82 1.91 -3.56
CA ALA A 24 23.26 1.72 -3.31
C ALA A 24 24.02 3.03 -2.98
N ALA A 25 23.38 4.18 -2.93
CA ALA A 25 24.05 5.48 -2.70
C ALA A 25 23.53 6.26 -1.48
N ALA A 26 22.61 5.76 -0.70
CA ALA A 26 22.15 6.42 0.52
C ALA A 26 22.58 5.62 1.74
N SER A 27 23.79 5.89 2.23
CA SER A 27 24.31 5.40 3.52
C SER A 27 23.91 6.36 4.67
N GLU A 28 22.67 6.77 4.73
CA GLU A 28 22.03 7.27 5.94
C GLU A 28 20.75 6.46 6.09
N GLU A 29 20.62 5.77 7.23
CA GLU A 29 19.37 5.18 7.67
C GLU A 29 18.36 6.33 7.78
N GLU A 30 17.68 6.65 6.69
CA GLU A 30 16.46 7.46 6.76
C GLU A 30 15.51 6.67 7.64
N ALA A 31 15.30 7.14 8.86
CA ALA A 31 14.27 6.61 9.74
C ALA A 31 12.98 6.52 8.91
N LEU A 32 12.40 5.33 8.82
CA LEU A 32 11.20 5.05 8.01
C LEU A 32 9.98 5.88 8.44
N GLY A 33 10.17 6.81 9.37
CA GLY A 33 9.22 7.80 9.81
C GLY A 33 8.14 7.26 10.74
N GLU A 34 7.36 8.18 11.25
CA GLU A 34 6.20 7.90 12.08
C GLU A 34 4.95 7.90 11.21
N ILE A 35 4.03 6.97 11.49
CA ILE A 35 2.75 6.89 10.81
C ILE A 35 1.61 6.81 11.81
N ASN A 36 0.56 7.58 11.57
CA ASN A 36 -0.66 7.54 12.35
C ASN A 36 -1.67 6.61 11.69
N ILE A 37 -2.08 5.56 12.41
CA ILE A 37 -3.05 4.58 11.95
C ILE A 37 -4.39 4.84 12.62
N PHE A 38 -5.41 4.95 11.79
CA PHE A 38 -6.79 5.17 12.19
C PHE A 38 -7.58 3.85 12.12
N ASN A 39 -8.45 3.64 13.10
CA ASN A 39 -9.46 2.58 13.02
C ASN A 39 -10.79 3.23 12.62
N GLY A 40 -11.26 2.92 11.42
CA GLY A 40 -12.49 3.49 10.86
C GLY A 40 -13.79 2.96 11.50
N GLY A 41 -13.69 2.10 12.51
CA GLY A 41 -14.86 1.60 13.25
C GLY A 41 -15.79 0.66 12.46
N TYR A 42 -15.62 0.55 11.15
CA TYR A 42 -16.46 -0.30 10.30
C TYR A 42 -16.03 -1.75 10.41
N ARG A 43 -16.89 -2.58 10.99
CA ARG A 43 -16.64 -4.01 11.20
C ARG A 43 -17.20 -4.85 10.04
N MET A 44 -16.34 -5.70 9.49
CA MET A 44 -16.66 -6.60 8.40
C MET A 44 -16.57 -8.05 8.86
N ASN A 45 -17.47 -8.90 8.37
CA ASN A 45 -17.59 -10.31 8.77
C ASN A 45 -18.07 -11.21 7.62
N TYR A 46 -17.57 -10.96 6.42
CA TYR A 46 -18.07 -11.62 5.20
C TYR A 46 -17.66 -13.09 5.05
N LEU A 47 -16.50 -13.47 5.58
CA LEU A 47 -15.93 -14.79 5.36
C LEU A 47 -15.67 -15.53 6.67
N ALA A 48 -15.51 -16.85 6.58
CA ALA A 48 -15.14 -17.74 7.67
C ALA A 48 -13.94 -18.60 7.29
N MET A 49 -13.05 -18.85 8.24
CA MET A 49 -11.93 -19.77 8.13
C MET A 49 -12.12 -20.90 9.14
N ASN A 50 -12.08 -22.14 8.68
CA ASN A 50 -12.31 -23.33 9.53
C ASN A 50 -13.61 -23.25 10.35
N GLY A 51 -14.68 -22.70 9.77
CA GLY A 51 -15.99 -22.51 10.41
C GLY A 51 -16.08 -21.30 11.34
N GLN A 52 -15.00 -20.58 11.59
CA GLN A 52 -15.00 -19.38 12.43
C GLN A 52 -15.08 -18.12 11.57
N VAL A 53 -16.08 -17.27 11.87
CA VAL A 53 -16.28 -15.98 11.18
C VAL A 53 -15.11 -15.04 11.47
N GLN A 54 -14.52 -14.52 10.41
CA GLN A 54 -13.39 -13.61 10.48
C GLN A 54 -13.87 -12.17 10.52
N SER A 55 -13.94 -11.60 11.72
CA SER A 55 -14.34 -10.20 11.90
C SER A 55 -13.14 -9.28 11.85
N GLN A 56 -13.19 -8.25 10.97
CA GLN A 56 -12.11 -7.28 10.79
C GLN A 56 -12.66 -5.86 10.81
N ASN A 57 -11.90 -4.94 11.37
CA ASN A 57 -12.16 -3.52 11.26
C ASN A 57 -11.35 -2.93 10.11
N TYR A 58 -11.92 -1.92 9.45
CA TYR A 58 -11.19 -1.14 8.46
C TYR A 58 -10.17 -0.27 9.15
N VAL A 59 -8.91 -0.38 8.72
CA VAL A 59 -7.77 0.34 9.28
C VAL A 59 -7.04 1.04 8.15
N TYR A 60 -6.66 2.30 8.35
CA TYR A 60 -6.05 3.13 7.32
C TYR A 60 -5.09 4.16 7.91
N TYR A 61 -4.28 4.76 7.06
CA TYR A 61 -3.54 5.99 7.33
C TYR A 61 -3.93 7.08 6.33
N LEU A 62 -3.59 8.32 6.64
CA LEU A 62 -3.83 9.43 5.73
C LEU A 62 -2.54 9.78 4.98
N PHE A 63 -2.58 9.65 3.66
CA PHE A 63 -1.54 10.15 2.78
C PHE A 63 -1.83 11.62 2.45
N ASP A 64 -0.82 12.48 2.57
CA ASP A 64 -0.94 13.94 2.41
C ASP A 64 -2.07 14.57 3.26
N GLY A 65 -2.34 13.97 4.41
CA GLY A 65 -3.38 14.44 5.33
C GLY A 65 -4.84 14.22 4.90
N ASN A 66 -5.09 13.79 3.66
CA ASN A 66 -6.45 13.73 3.11
C ASN A 66 -6.83 12.38 2.50
N LYS A 67 -5.90 11.68 1.89
CA LYS A 67 -6.21 10.44 1.17
C LYS A 67 -6.07 9.23 2.08
N GLU A 68 -7.19 8.55 2.35
CA GLU A 68 -7.18 7.29 3.10
C GLU A 68 -6.50 6.18 2.32
N ILE A 69 -5.49 5.57 2.92
CA ILE A 69 -4.79 4.41 2.38
C ILE A 69 -4.96 3.25 3.37
N PRO A 70 -5.43 2.08 2.92
CA PRO A 70 -5.56 0.91 3.78
C PRO A 70 -4.23 0.52 4.43
N ALA A 71 -4.27 0.18 5.73
CA ALA A 71 -3.14 -0.36 6.47
C ALA A 71 -3.40 -1.83 6.78
N TYR A 72 -2.51 -2.72 6.32
CA TYR A 72 -2.65 -4.16 6.50
C TYR A 72 -1.73 -4.66 7.61
N CYS A 73 -2.30 -5.36 8.60
CA CYS A 73 -1.53 -6.01 9.63
C CYS A 73 -0.85 -7.26 9.07
N VAL A 74 0.48 -7.32 9.17
CA VAL A 74 1.30 -8.47 8.76
C VAL A 74 1.71 -9.37 9.92
N SER A 75 1.32 -9.03 11.15
CA SER A 75 1.56 -9.81 12.35
C SER A 75 0.22 -10.23 12.98
N PRO A 76 -0.49 -11.21 12.41
CA PRO A 76 -1.85 -11.57 12.83
C PRO A 76 -1.95 -12.08 14.28
N ASN A 77 -0.84 -12.53 14.84
CA ASN A 77 -0.75 -13.00 16.24
C ASN A 77 -0.59 -11.86 17.25
N LEU A 78 -0.37 -10.63 16.80
CA LEU A 78 -0.30 -9.45 17.65
C LEU A 78 -1.63 -8.70 17.64
N TYR A 79 -1.91 -8.07 18.77
CA TYR A 79 -3.08 -7.19 18.85
C TYR A 79 -2.89 -5.99 17.95
N GLY A 80 -3.76 -5.87 16.93
CA GLY A 80 -3.79 -4.70 16.05
C GLY A 80 -4.32 -3.45 16.74
N VAL A 81 -4.74 -2.46 15.96
CA VAL A 81 -5.42 -1.26 16.45
C VAL A 81 -6.79 -1.66 17.02
N GLN A 82 -6.80 -2.08 18.29
CA GLN A 82 -7.97 -2.69 18.94
C GLN A 82 -9.04 -1.68 19.30
N LYS A 83 -8.65 -0.43 19.54
CA LYS A 83 -9.58 0.59 19.99
C LYS A 83 -10.16 1.30 18.78
N VAL A 84 -11.47 1.33 18.70
CA VAL A 84 -12.15 2.38 17.92
C VAL A 84 -11.69 3.68 18.55
N VAL A 85 -10.84 4.37 17.87
CA VAL A 85 -10.34 5.67 18.25
C VAL A 85 -11.46 6.61 17.80
N GLY A 86 -11.84 7.59 18.59
CA GLY A 86 -12.87 8.55 18.24
C GLY A 86 -12.57 9.22 16.89
N GLU A 87 -13.54 9.86 16.30
CA GLU A 87 -13.36 10.55 15.02
C GLU A 87 -12.15 11.49 15.10
N GLY A 88 -11.15 11.26 14.22
CA GLY A 88 -9.91 12.03 14.21
C GLY A 88 -8.81 11.54 15.16
N GLU A 89 -9.03 10.53 16.00
CA GLU A 89 -7.98 9.95 16.82
C GLU A 89 -7.23 8.85 16.05
N SER A 90 -5.93 8.72 16.31
CA SER A 90 -5.05 7.75 15.69
C SER A 90 -4.09 7.13 16.68
N VAL A 91 -3.55 5.97 16.34
CA VAL A 91 -2.45 5.35 17.06
C VAL A 91 -1.17 5.54 16.25
N ARG A 92 -0.15 6.10 16.90
CA ARG A 92 1.14 6.35 16.28
C ARG A 92 2.00 5.08 16.28
N TYR A 93 2.52 4.76 15.12
CA TYR A 93 3.46 3.67 14.91
C TYR A 93 4.76 4.20 14.33
N LEU A 94 5.86 3.53 14.69
CA LEU A 94 7.16 3.73 14.05
C LEU A 94 7.32 2.66 12.98
N ALA A 95 7.72 3.07 11.80
CA ALA A 95 8.11 2.13 10.74
C ALA A 95 9.54 1.64 11.05
N GLU A 96 9.69 0.36 11.36
CA GLU A 96 10.96 -0.22 11.77
C GLU A 96 11.70 -0.83 10.58
N GLU A 97 10.99 -1.46 9.64
CA GLU A 97 11.60 -2.09 8.48
C GLU A 97 10.66 -2.16 7.26
N LYS A 98 11.23 -2.37 6.10
CA LYS A 98 10.50 -2.67 4.85
C LYS A 98 10.36 -4.18 4.71
N SER A 99 9.19 -4.65 4.27
CA SER A 99 9.03 -6.07 3.97
C SER A 99 9.96 -6.50 2.84
N SER A 100 10.73 -7.57 3.07
CA SER A 100 11.58 -8.22 2.08
C SER A 100 10.95 -9.47 1.48
N ASP A 101 9.77 -9.89 1.94
CA ASP A 101 9.06 -11.04 1.39
C ASP A 101 8.29 -10.65 0.11
N PRO A 102 8.72 -11.12 -1.09
CA PRO A 102 8.08 -10.75 -2.33
C PRO A 102 6.62 -11.19 -2.43
N LYS A 103 6.22 -12.25 -1.73
CA LYS A 103 4.83 -12.72 -1.74
C LYS A 103 3.93 -11.82 -0.89
N VAL A 104 4.40 -11.35 0.26
CA VAL A 104 3.69 -10.34 1.07
C VAL A 104 3.45 -9.09 0.25
N VAL A 105 4.51 -8.57 -0.37
CA VAL A 105 4.41 -7.39 -1.25
C VAL A 105 3.52 -7.68 -2.45
N GLY A 106 3.67 -8.84 -3.07
CA GLY A 106 2.87 -9.28 -4.20
C GLY A 106 1.37 -9.35 -3.90
N ILE A 107 0.99 -9.87 -2.73
CA ILE A 107 -0.41 -9.94 -2.31
C ILE A 107 -1.00 -8.53 -2.12
N VAL A 108 -0.27 -7.64 -1.45
CA VAL A 108 -0.73 -6.26 -1.26
C VAL A 108 -0.81 -5.52 -2.59
N ALA A 109 0.19 -5.69 -3.47
CA ALA A 109 0.21 -5.09 -4.81
C ALA A 109 -0.88 -5.66 -5.74
N SER A 110 -1.32 -6.89 -5.53
CA SER A 110 -2.42 -7.52 -6.27
C SER A 110 -3.80 -7.23 -5.67
N GLY A 111 -3.85 -6.52 -4.53
CA GLY A 111 -5.06 -6.18 -3.81
C GLY A 111 -5.46 -4.70 -3.92
N TYR A 112 -6.41 -4.31 -3.08
CA TYR A 112 -6.86 -2.93 -2.93
C TYR A 112 -5.86 -2.14 -2.05
N PRO A 113 -5.48 -0.87 -2.36
CA PRO A 113 -6.04 -0.02 -3.41
C PRO A 113 -5.26 -0.08 -4.74
N THR A 114 -4.21 -0.88 -4.85
CA THR A 114 -3.37 -0.98 -6.06
C THR A 114 -4.19 -1.42 -7.27
N ARG A 115 -5.01 -2.45 -7.08
CA ARG A 115 -6.07 -2.77 -8.03
C ARG A 115 -7.36 -2.06 -7.62
N SER A 116 -8.03 -1.49 -8.59
CA SER A 116 -9.30 -0.80 -8.38
C SER A 116 -10.41 -1.76 -7.93
N LEU A 117 -11.45 -1.22 -7.31
CA LEU A 117 -12.63 -2.01 -6.92
C LEU A 117 -13.29 -2.69 -8.11
N SER A 118 -13.34 -2.02 -9.27
CA SER A 118 -13.89 -2.59 -10.51
C SER A 118 -13.09 -3.78 -11.03
N GLU A 119 -11.75 -3.73 -10.99
CA GLU A 119 -10.88 -4.85 -11.36
C GLU A 119 -11.02 -6.04 -10.41
N LEU A 120 -11.35 -5.78 -9.15
CA LEU A 120 -11.61 -6.82 -8.15
C LEU A 120 -13.07 -7.32 -8.15
N GLY A 121 -13.97 -6.70 -8.94
CA GLY A 121 -15.40 -7.00 -8.96
C GLY A 121 -16.13 -6.63 -7.64
N LEU A 122 -15.63 -5.62 -6.92
CA LEU A 122 -16.09 -5.20 -5.61
C LEU A 122 -16.76 -3.83 -5.66
N GLU A 123 -17.61 -3.53 -4.67
CA GLU A 123 -18.49 -2.37 -4.67
C GLU A 123 -17.94 -1.19 -3.87
N ASN A 124 -17.13 -1.44 -2.84
CA ASN A 124 -16.61 -0.39 -1.96
C ASN A 124 -15.27 -0.74 -1.31
N LYS A 125 -14.62 0.27 -0.75
CA LYS A 125 -13.30 0.17 -0.12
C LYS A 125 -13.22 -0.87 1.01
N TYR A 126 -14.30 -1.08 1.74
CA TYR A 126 -14.35 -2.04 2.85
C TYR A 126 -14.25 -3.48 2.35
N GLN A 127 -14.94 -3.78 1.25
CA GLN A 127 -14.85 -5.08 0.60
C GLN A 127 -13.44 -5.32 0.04
N GLY A 128 -12.85 -4.30 -0.62
CA GLY A 128 -11.48 -4.36 -1.15
C GLY A 128 -10.45 -4.61 -0.07
N PHE A 129 -10.52 -3.83 1.01
CA PHE A 129 -9.68 -4.02 2.18
C PHE A 129 -9.81 -5.42 2.77
N TYR A 130 -11.05 -5.88 2.99
CA TYR A 130 -11.30 -7.16 3.61
C TYR A 130 -10.78 -8.34 2.75
N ALA A 131 -11.04 -8.32 1.44
CA ALA A 131 -10.54 -9.33 0.51
C ALA A 131 -9.02 -9.42 0.52
N THR A 132 -8.33 -8.26 0.44
CA THR A 132 -6.86 -8.18 0.47
C THR A 132 -6.31 -8.70 1.80
N LYS A 133 -6.92 -8.30 2.92
CA LYS A 133 -6.51 -8.77 4.24
C LYS A 133 -6.68 -10.28 4.41
N MET A 134 -7.77 -10.85 3.92
CA MET A 134 -8.00 -12.30 3.99
C MET A 134 -7.00 -13.07 3.13
N ALA A 135 -6.65 -12.56 1.95
CA ALA A 135 -5.59 -13.12 1.12
C ALA A 135 -4.23 -13.08 1.84
N LEU A 136 -3.89 -11.93 2.41
CA LEU A 136 -2.63 -11.74 3.14
C LEU A 136 -2.52 -12.66 4.36
N TRP A 137 -3.58 -12.77 5.16
CA TRP A 137 -3.58 -13.63 6.33
C TRP A 137 -3.60 -15.11 5.97
N SER A 138 -4.20 -15.50 4.84
CA SER A 138 -4.09 -16.88 4.33
C SER A 138 -2.67 -17.26 3.93
N TYR A 139 -1.79 -16.29 3.70
CA TYR A 139 -0.36 -16.51 3.48
C TYR A 139 0.44 -16.50 4.80
N LEU A 140 0.13 -15.58 5.70
CA LEU A 140 0.93 -15.33 6.90
C LEU A 140 0.62 -16.29 8.07
N ILE A 141 -0.61 -16.80 8.16
CA ILE A 141 -1.02 -17.67 9.26
C ILE A 141 -0.87 -19.13 8.80
N SER A 142 0.02 -19.88 9.44
CA SER A 142 0.37 -21.26 9.07
C SER A 142 -0.80 -22.22 8.99
N ASP A 143 -1.82 -22.03 9.85
CA ASP A 143 -2.98 -22.89 9.92
C ASP A 143 -4.11 -22.47 8.97
N TRP A 144 -3.88 -21.41 8.18
CA TRP A 144 -4.83 -20.92 7.21
C TRP A 144 -4.51 -21.45 5.81
N ASP A 145 -5.57 -21.80 5.08
CA ASP A 145 -5.50 -22.17 3.68
C ASP A 145 -6.58 -21.39 2.93
N ILE A 146 -6.18 -20.64 1.91
CA ILE A 146 -7.08 -19.83 1.09
C ILE A 146 -8.24 -20.68 0.49
N ASN A 147 -7.99 -21.97 0.23
CA ASN A 147 -9.01 -22.89 -0.31
C ASN A 147 -10.06 -23.27 0.74
N ARG A 148 -9.73 -23.19 2.02
CA ARG A 148 -10.63 -23.43 3.15
C ARG A 148 -11.41 -22.20 3.59
N LEU A 149 -11.08 -21.04 3.04
CA LEU A 149 -11.85 -19.82 3.27
C LEU A 149 -13.23 -19.95 2.60
N THR A 150 -14.28 -19.70 3.36
CA THR A 150 -15.68 -19.85 2.94
C THR A 150 -16.48 -18.59 3.20
N VAL A 151 -17.65 -18.47 2.59
CA VAL A 151 -18.62 -17.43 2.95
C VAL A 151 -19.06 -17.64 4.40
N ASN A 152 -19.24 -16.55 5.15
CA ASN A 152 -19.81 -16.61 6.49
C ASN A 152 -21.19 -17.28 6.45
N PRO A 153 -21.37 -18.41 7.14
CA PRO A 153 -22.60 -19.19 7.07
C PRO A 153 -23.85 -18.47 7.63
N ASN A 154 -23.66 -17.39 8.37
CA ASN A 154 -24.75 -16.60 8.95
C ASN A 154 -25.30 -15.57 7.95
N LEU A 155 -24.71 -15.41 6.78
CA LEU A 155 -25.17 -14.48 5.74
C LEU A 155 -26.18 -15.18 4.81
N SER A 156 -27.14 -14.41 4.32
CA SER A 156 -28.16 -14.87 3.37
C SER A 156 -28.49 -13.81 2.32
N GLY A 157 -29.20 -14.20 1.28
CA GLY A 157 -29.67 -13.28 0.23
C GLY A 157 -28.52 -12.46 -0.39
N ALA A 158 -28.76 -11.16 -0.54
CA ALA A 158 -27.81 -10.24 -1.18
C ALA A 158 -26.44 -10.15 -0.45
N GLU A 159 -26.43 -10.31 0.87
CA GLU A 159 -25.18 -10.28 1.64
C GLU A 159 -24.32 -11.51 1.38
N ALA A 160 -24.93 -12.70 1.26
CA ALA A 160 -24.22 -13.91 0.89
C ALA A 160 -23.64 -13.80 -0.54
N GLU A 161 -24.39 -13.25 -1.50
CA GLU A 161 -23.89 -13.03 -2.87
C GLU A 161 -22.73 -12.03 -2.89
N ARG A 162 -22.80 -10.98 -2.09
CA ARG A 162 -21.71 -10.02 -1.91
C ARG A 162 -20.46 -10.68 -1.32
N ALA A 163 -20.65 -11.53 -0.31
CA ALA A 163 -19.56 -12.28 0.31
C ALA A 163 -18.92 -13.30 -0.65
N LYS A 164 -19.67 -13.87 -1.59
CA LYS A 164 -19.11 -14.72 -2.66
C LYS A 164 -18.15 -13.96 -3.58
N LYS A 165 -18.52 -12.73 -3.96
CA LYS A 165 -17.62 -11.86 -4.75
C LYS A 165 -16.34 -11.53 -3.97
N ILE A 166 -16.45 -11.22 -2.68
CA ILE A 166 -15.32 -10.95 -1.80
C ILE A 166 -14.41 -12.18 -1.68
N LEU A 167 -14.98 -13.37 -1.55
CA LEU A 167 -14.22 -14.62 -1.52
C LEU A 167 -13.46 -14.87 -2.83
N ALA A 168 -14.11 -14.64 -3.97
CA ALA A 168 -13.47 -14.76 -5.27
C ALA A 168 -12.30 -13.78 -5.42
N ALA A 169 -12.50 -12.52 -5.03
CA ALA A 169 -11.45 -11.51 -5.04
C ALA A 169 -10.27 -11.88 -4.11
N ALA A 170 -10.54 -12.38 -2.90
CA ALA A 170 -9.48 -12.80 -1.98
C ALA A 170 -8.63 -13.93 -2.56
N ARG A 171 -9.26 -14.92 -3.22
CA ARG A 171 -8.55 -16.01 -3.89
C ARG A 171 -7.73 -15.56 -5.09
N ASP A 172 -8.26 -14.64 -5.88
CA ASP A 172 -7.57 -14.06 -7.02
C ASP A 172 -6.34 -13.25 -6.57
N ILE A 173 -6.51 -12.38 -5.57
CA ILE A 173 -5.41 -11.60 -4.96
C ILE A 173 -4.31 -12.54 -4.42
N TYR A 174 -4.70 -13.59 -3.71
CA TYR A 174 -3.76 -14.58 -3.17
C TYR A 174 -2.97 -15.27 -4.28
N ALA A 175 -3.67 -15.76 -5.31
CA ALA A 175 -3.04 -16.48 -6.42
C ALA A 175 -2.05 -15.59 -7.18
N GLN A 176 -2.44 -14.35 -7.48
CA GLN A 176 -1.56 -13.40 -8.17
C GLN A 176 -0.38 -12.97 -7.30
N GLY A 177 -0.62 -12.69 -6.02
CA GLY A 177 0.42 -12.22 -5.11
C GLY A 177 1.44 -13.28 -4.76
N THR A 178 1.01 -14.51 -4.50
CA THR A 178 1.93 -15.63 -4.17
C THR A 178 2.74 -16.13 -5.37
N ALA A 179 2.37 -15.73 -6.59
CA ALA A 179 3.17 -15.99 -7.78
C ALA A 179 4.42 -15.09 -7.90
N TRP A 180 4.58 -14.10 -7.02
CA TRP A 180 5.78 -13.27 -7.00
C TRP A 180 6.92 -14.05 -6.34
N ASN A 181 8.02 -14.23 -7.09
CA ASN A 181 9.24 -14.87 -6.58
C ASN A 181 10.30 -13.82 -6.21
N ASP A 182 10.23 -12.65 -6.86
CA ASP A 182 11.13 -11.52 -6.68
C ASP A 182 10.34 -10.23 -6.51
N MET A 183 10.95 -9.22 -5.91
CA MET A 183 10.39 -7.88 -5.88
C MET A 183 10.30 -7.31 -7.29
N LYS A 184 9.09 -6.93 -7.70
CA LYS A 184 8.86 -6.33 -9.02
C LYS A 184 8.84 -4.82 -8.90
N SER A 185 9.60 -4.15 -9.76
CA SER A 185 9.47 -2.71 -9.92
C SER A 185 8.18 -2.37 -10.69
N PRO A 186 7.45 -1.31 -10.30
CA PRO A 186 6.34 -0.85 -11.10
C PRO A 186 6.83 -0.41 -12.48
N GLU A 187 6.02 -0.63 -13.49
CA GLU A 187 6.22 -0.02 -14.79
C GLU A 187 5.90 1.47 -14.67
N VAL A 188 6.92 2.30 -14.78
CA VAL A 188 6.80 3.76 -14.68
C VAL A 188 7.23 4.38 -15.99
N THR A 189 6.41 5.27 -16.51
CA THR A 189 6.77 6.13 -17.65
C THR A 189 6.91 7.55 -17.19
N CYS A 190 7.91 8.25 -17.73
CA CYS A 190 8.15 9.67 -17.49
C CYS A 190 8.16 10.36 -18.86
N THR A 191 7.16 11.17 -19.12
CA THR A 191 6.99 11.83 -20.41
C THR A 191 7.07 13.34 -20.23
N PRO A 192 7.96 14.05 -20.95
CA PRO A 192 7.97 15.50 -20.91
C PRO A 192 6.70 16.07 -21.57
N ASP A 193 6.21 17.19 -21.07
CA ASP A 193 5.08 17.92 -21.65
C ASP A 193 5.41 18.52 -23.03
N ARG A 194 6.70 18.82 -23.25
CA ARG A 194 7.27 19.41 -24.47
C ARG A 194 8.65 18.85 -24.76
N ASP A 195 9.06 18.90 -26.03
CA ASP A 195 10.38 18.42 -26.43
C ASP A 195 11.53 19.27 -25.88
N THR A 196 11.26 20.54 -25.51
CA THR A 196 12.26 21.48 -25.00
C THR A 196 11.72 22.27 -23.83
N ALA A 197 12.59 22.61 -22.89
CA ALA A 197 12.28 23.51 -21.81
C ALA A 197 11.89 24.91 -22.33
N TYR A 198 10.94 25.55 -21.67
CA TYR A 198 10.44 26.88 -22.02
C TYR A 198 10.83 27.91 -20.96
N GLU A 199 10.86 29.17 -21.41
CA GLU A 199 11.22 30.28 -20.52
C GLU A 199 10.02 30.72 -19.68
N ILE A 200 10.26 30.93 -18.39
CA ILE A 200 9.30 31.50 -17.45
C ILE A 200 9.96 32.64 -16.66
N THR A 201 9.17 33.56 -16.15
CA THR A 201 9.62 34.62 -15.28
C THR A 201 9.04 34.47 -13.88
N ILE A 202 9.87 34.35 -12.87
CA ILE A 202 9.49 34.31 -11.45
C ILE A 202 10.21 35.45 -10.74
N ASP A 203 9.47 36.33 -10.08
CA ASP A 203 10.00 37.47 -9.35
C ASP A 203 10.99 38.35 -10.20
N GLY A 204 10.66 38.54 -11.48
CA GLY A 204 11.46 39.31 -12.41
C GLY A 204 12.72 38.61 -12.93
N LYS A 205 12.96 37.37 -12.58
CA LYS A 205 14.08 36.54 -13.06
C LYS A 205 13.65 35.54 -14.07
N GLN A 206 14.46 35.32 -15.10
CA GLN A 206 14.23 34.35 -16.15
C GLN A 206 14.69 32.94 -15.70
N TYR A 207 13.83 31.96 -15.95
CA TYR A 207 14.10 30.53 -15.70
C TYR A 207 13.72 29.71 -16.92
N LYS A 208 14.31 28.53 -17.04
CA LYS A 208 13.83 27.49 -17.95
C LYS A 208 13.08 26.43 -17.15
N GLN A 209 11.87 26.11 -17.57
CA GLN A 209 11.01 25.11 -16.97
C GLN A 209 10.75 23.97 -17.94
N GLN A 210 10.75 22.75 -17.41
CA GLN A 210 10.29 21.54 -18.09
C GLN A 210 9.35 20.82 -17.14
N GLU A 211 8.17 20.46 -17.61
CA GLU A 211 7.22 19.63 -16.89
C GLU A 211 7.29 18.20 -17.40
N PHE A 212 7.09 17.24 -16.49
CA PHE A 212 7.06 15.82 -16.82
C PHE A 212 5.82 15.21 -16.20
N THR A 213 5.13 14.40 -16.98
CA THR A 213 4.10 13.52 -16.46
C THR A 213 4.72 12.17 -16.11
N VAL A 214 4.67 11.82 -14.84
CA VAL A 214 5.06 10.49 -14.36
C VAL A 214 3.81 9.66 -14.21
N TRP A 215 3.76 8.55 -14.93
CA TRP A 215 2.62 7.64 -14.89
C TRP A 215 3.08 6.23 -14.51
N SER A 216 2.28 5.56 -13.70
CA SER A 216 2.48 4.15 -13.34
C SER A 216 1.15 3.40 -13.45
N LYS A 217 1.19 2.18 -14.01
CA LYS A 217 0.03 1.30 -14.08
C LYS A 217 -0.46 0.86 -12.71
N THR A 218 0.46 0.73 -11.76
CA THR A 218 0.17 0.43 -10.37
C THR A 218 0.29 1.69 -9.54
N TRP A 219 -0.50 1.79 -8.47
CA TRP A 219 -0.40 2.93 -7.59
C TRP A 219 0.96 2.95 -6.86
N VAL A 220 1.65 4.08 -6.97
CA VAL A 220 2.95 4.35 -6.32
C VAL A 220 2.75 5.52 -5.37
N ASN A 221 2.91 5.31 -4.09
CA ASN A 221 2.71 6.35 -3.06
C ASN A 221 4.00 7.04 -2.63
N ASN A 222 5.15 6.49 -3.02
CA ASN A 222 6.45 7.10 -2.74
C ASN A 222 7.40 6.85 -3.91
N TYR A 223 8.01 7.90 -4.41
CA TYR A 223 9.02 7.85 -5.46
C TYR A 223 10.08 8.93 -5.20
N ALA A 224 11.31 8.62 -5.53
CA ALA A 224 12.38 9.59 -5.56
C ALA A 224 12.69 9.96 -7.02
N ILE A 225 12.83 11.23 -7.29
CA ILE A 225 13.27 11.72 -8.60
C ILE A 225 14.77 11.97 -8.50
N HIS A 226 15.54 11.25 -9.33
CA HIS A 226 16.95 11.51 -9.51
C HIS A 226 17.16 12.17 -10.87
N ILE A 227 17.72 13.39 -10.87
CA ILE A 227 18.08 14.09 -12.08
C ILE A 227 19.59 13.95 -12.26
N ALA A 228 20.00 13.30 -13.33
CA ALA A 228 21.39 13.21 -13.76
C ALA A 228 21.60 14.09 -14.99
N PHE A 229 22.60 14.95 -14.95
CA PHE A 229 23.00 15.72 -16.11
C PHE A 229 24.04 14.94 -16.91
N THR A 230 23.86 14.86 -18.22
CA THR A 230 24.80 14.16 -19.10
C THR A 230 26.15 14.84 -19.09
N ASP A 231 26.18 16.15 -18.92
CA ASP A 231 27.36 16.96 -18.71
C ASP A 231 27.12 17.94 -17.53
N PRO A 232 27.59 17.60 -16.32
CA PRO A 232 27.44 18.46 -15.15
C PRO A 232 28.07 19.85 -15.32
N ALA A 233 29.10 19.99 -16.19
CA ALA A 233 29.76 21.27 -16.45
C ALA A 233 28.89 22.21 -17.28
N SER A 234 27.90 21.69 -18.00
CA SER A 234 26.95 22.48 -18.78
C SER A 234 25.79 23.05 -17.96
N VAL A 235 25.67 22.67 -16.69
CA VAL A 235 24.58 23.13 -15.80
C VAL A 235 24.85 24.56 -15.38
N PRO A 236 23.95 25.50 -15.70
CA PRO A 236 24.13 26.89 -15.27
C PRO A 236 24.22 27.04 -13.75
N ALA A 237 25.13 27.91 -13.27
CA ALA A 237 25.22 28.18 -11.86
C ALA A 237 23.89 28.73 -11.33
N GLY A 238 23.41 28.14 -10.22
CA GLY A 238 22.12 28.53 -9.63
C GLY A 238 20.93 27.75 -10.14
N THR A 239 21.14 26.70 -10.98
CA THR A 239 20.07 25.73 -11.32
C THR A 239 19.49 25.13 -10.04
N ARG A 240 18.16 25.16 -9.92
CA ARG A 240 17.40 24.52 -8.83
C ARG A 240 16.52 23.45 -9.45
N ILE A 241 16.43 22.34 -8.78
CA ILE A 241 15.58 21.18 -9.13
C ILE A 241 14.55 21.04 -8.03
#